data_06d24a1ebc7258c539b5037cb08da34b
#
_entry.id   06d24a1ebc7258c539b5037cb08da34b
#
_cell.length_a   1.000
_cell.length_b   1.000
_cell.length_c   1.000
_cell.angle_alpha   90.00
_cell.angle_beta   90.00
_cell.angle_gamma   90.00
#
_symmetry.space_group_name_H-M   'P 1'
#
loop_
_entity.id
_entity.type
_entity.pdbx_description
1 polymer ?
#
loop_
_entity_poly.entity_id
_entity_poly.type
_entity_poly.pdbx_seq_one_letter_code
_entity_poly.pdbx_strand_id
1 'polypeptide(L)'
;KKALENRRVLISNYIKNIEESFKETAQVKEEKLLKIYEAANVEIPAMVKKNIDEVLQFHSNLLTTRNARLRKELNKQKAELQEIDDKINVLGQRMDELLDFLNSHGALEEYVALTKQLAALQNELNRIHEYQRILKTYKDTVLDIKANLIIQDKETQTYLDDEAEYLSELKNKYWTFAKRFYPKKRSGLVIKNNSGENTLRYTLEARIEDDSSDGVNEVRMFCFDFLLLICRKSKIKFIAHDSRLFANMDPRQRETLFRIVSETCPKENFQYICSINEDALLSFQSLMSNTEYEEIVTNNIILELNDDSPESKLLGIQIDIDLEDKSKSSDDIN
;
A
#
# COMPACT_ATOMS: atom_id res chain seq x y z
N LYS A 1 -41.98 16.85 -30.81
CA LYS A 1 -41.52 15.58 -30.26
C LYS A 1 -40.04 15.69 -29.83
N LYS A 2 -39.11 16.01 -30.73
CA LYS A 2 -37.64 16.09 -30.46
C LYS A 2 -37.28 17.00 -29.26
N ALA A 3 -37.91 18.17 -29.15
CA ALA A 3 -37.62 19.05 -27.99
C ALA A 3 -38.06 18.46 -26.64
N LEU A 4 -39.19 17.72 -26.63
CA LEU A 4 -39.64 17.00 -25.45
C LEU A 4 -38.76 15.80 -25.10
N GLU A 5 -38.30 15.08 -26.09
CA GLU A 5 -37.36 13.97 -25.91
C GLU A 5 -36.00 14.46 -25.31
N ASN A 6 -35.47 15.56 -25.80
CA ASN A 6 -34.28 16.19 -25.21
C ASN A 6 -34.53 16.64 -23.75
N ARG A 7 -35.70 17.25 -23.47
CA ARG A 7 -36.05 17.65 -22.11
C ARG A 7 -36.24 16.45 -21.19
N ARG A 8 -36.85 15.38 -21.69
CA ARG A 8 -36.96 14.09 -20.98
C ARG A 8 -35.60 13.55 -20.52
N VAL A 9 -34.60 13.54 -21.43
CA VAL A 9 -33.24 13.07 -21.10
C VAL A 9 -32.61 13.94 -20.03
N LEU A 10 -32.73 15.25 -20.10
CA LEU A 10 -32.21 16.17 -19.10
C LEU A 10 -32.84 15.94 -17.72
N ILE A 11 -34.15 15.79 -17.66
CA ILE A 11 -34.87 15.53 -16.40
C ILE A 11 -34.52 14.17 -15.85
N SER A 12 -34.43 13.15 -16.71
CA SER A 12 -34.04 11.80 -16.30
C SER A 12 -32.63 11.76 -15.69
N ASN A 13 -31.66 12.47 -16.32
CA ASN A 13 -30.31 12.60 -15.77
C ASN A 13 -30.29 13.38 -14.46
N TYR A 14 -31.12 14.42 -14.35
CA TYR A 14 -31.24 15.19 -13.11
C TYR A 14 -31.84 14.35 -11.98
N ILE A 15 -32.87 13.55 -12.25
CA ILE A 15 -33.45 12.58 -11.31
C ILE A 15 -32.38 11.61 -10.83
N LYS A 16 -31.60 11.04 -11.75
CA LYS A 16 -30.51 10.11 -11.43
C LYS A 16 -29.45 10.75 -10.52
N ASN A 17 -29.06 11.98 -10.80
CA ASN A 17 -28.10 12.71 -9.96
C ASN A 17 -28.65 12.96 -8.54
N ILE A 18 -29.94 13.26 -8.41
CA ILE A 18 -30.58 13.40 -7.09
C ILE A 18 -30.60 12.03 -6.37
N GLU A 19 -30.93 10.95 -7.05
CA GLU A 19 -30.94 9.59 -6.48
C GLU A 19 -29.55 9.12 -6.07
N GLU A 20 -28.49 9.44 -6.85
CA GLU A 20 -27.10 9.21 -6.50
C GLU A 20 -26.68 10.05 -5.26
N SER A 21 -27.12 11.31 -5.19
CA SER A 21 -26.86 12.18 -4.04
C SER A 21 -27.47 11.67 -2.73
N PHE A 22 -28.53 10.89 -2.78
CA PHE A 22 -29.05 10.18 -1.60
C PHE A 22 -28.12 9.03 -1.15
N LYS A 23 -27.47 8.34 -2.07
CA LYS A 23 -26.57 7.22 -1.77
C LYS A 23 -25.26 7.71 -1.15
N GLU A 24 -24.70 8.80 -1.66
CA GLU A 24 -23.46 9.38 -1.16
C GLU A 24 -23.57 9.95 0.25
N THR A 25 -24.74 10.48 0.60
CA THR A 25 -24.97 11.10 1.92
C THR A 25 -25.09 10.07 3.06
N ALA A 26 -25.29 8.79 2.74
CA ALA A 26 -25.47 7.73 3.73
C ALA A 26 -24.16 7.25 4.40
N GLN A 27 -22.98 7.78 4.06
CA GLN A 27 -21.71 7.20 4.45
C GLN A 27 -20.70 8.08 5.22
N VAL A 28 -21.09 9.23 5.74
CA VAL A 28 -20.29 9.81 6.82
C VAL A 28 -20.78 9.20 8.12
N LYS A 29 -20.35 7.99 8.39
CA LYS A 29 -20.79 7.22 9.56
C LYS A 29 -20.29 7.90 10.84
N GLU A 30 -21.26 8.25 11.71
CA GLU A 30 -21.12 8.51 13.13
C GLU A 30 -20.07 7.59 13.79
N GLU A 31 -20.03 6.32 13.43
CA GLU A 31 -19.03 5.33 13.82
C GLU A 31 -17.57 5.68 13.45
N LYS A 32 -17.32 6.38 12.34
CA LYS A 32 -15.94 6.77 11.99
C LYS A 32 -15.42 7.90 12.84
N LEU A 33 -16.26 8.87 13.15
CA LEU A 33 -15.93 9.97 14.06
C LEU A 33 -15.73 9.44 15.49
N LEU A 34 -16.63 8.62 16.01
CA LEU A 34 -16.50 7.97 17.31
C LEU A 34 -15.24 7.08 17.41
N LYS A 35 -14.93 6.27 16.39
CA LYS A 35 -13.72 5.45 16.35
C LYS A 35 -12.41 6.25 16.32
N ILE A 36 -12.39 7.42 15.68
CA ILE A 36 -11.23 8.30 15.70
C ILE A 36 -11.00 8.87 17.10
N TYR A 37 -12.06 9.24 17.81
CA TYR A 37 -11.98 9.74 19.18
C TYR A 37 -11.68 8.64 20.20
N GLU A 38 -12.23 7.45 20.04
CA GLU A 38 -11.91 6.26 20.87
C GLU A 38 -10.45 5.77 20.64
N ALA A 39 -9.97 5.80 19.40
CA ALA A 39 -8.59 5.42 19.07
C ALA A 39 -7.55 6.42 19.60
N ALA A 40 -7.93 7.68 19.78
CA ALA A 40 -7.06 8.70 20.36
C ALA A 40 -6.88 8.57 21.87
N ASN A 41 -7.64 7.67 22.53
CA ASN A 41 -7.57 7.38 23.97
C ASN A 41 -7.60 8.64 24.85
N VAL A 42 -8.37 9.64 24.43
CA VAL A 42 -8.56 10.90 25.15
C VAL A 42 -9.83 10.74 25.98
N GLU A 43 -9.71 10.77 27.30
CA GLU A 43 -10.86 10.97 28.19
C GLU A 43 -11.49 12.34 27.85
N ILE A 44 -12.62 12.29 27.15
CA ILE A 44 -13.31 13.50 26.72
C ILE A 44 -14.01 14.08 27.96
N PRO A 45 -13.66 15.30 28.41
CA PRO A 45 -14.37 15.95 29.49
C PRO A 45 -15.86 16.03 29.14
N ALA A 46 -16.75 15.91 30.12
CA ALA A 46 -18.20 15.89 29.96
C ALA A 46 -18.74 17.10 29.14
N MET A 47 -18.02 18.21 29.19
CA MET A 47 -18.33 19.43 28.43
C MET A 47 -18.07 19.30 26.91
N VAL A 48 -17.06 18.53 26.52
CA VAL A 48 -16.73 18.23 25.10
C VAL A 48 -17.73 17.23 24.52
N LYS A 49 -18.16 16.26 25.33
CA LYS A 49 -19.17 15.26 24.98
C LYS A 49 -20.52 15.93 24.66
N LYS A 50 -20.91 16.94 25.45
CA LYS A 50 -22.13 17.71 25.20
C LYS A 50 -22.07 18.52 23.89
N ASN A 51 -20.91 19.11 23.56
CA ASN A 51 -20.70 19.81 22.31
C ASN A 51 -20.72 18.86 21.10
N ILE A 52 -20.22 17.65 21.23
CA ILE A 52 -20.26 16.61 20.18
C ILE A 52 -21.70 16.19 19.91
N ASP A 53 -22.48 15.95 20.93
CA ASP A 53 -23.91 15.60 20.78
C ASP A 53 -24.71 16.72 20.10
N GLU A 54 -24.45 17.98 20.41
CA GLU A 54 -25.06 19.14 19.75
C GLU A 54 -24.65 19.24 18.27
N VAL A 55 -23.39 18.98 17.93
CA VAL A 55 -22.89 18.96 16.54
C VAL A 55 -23.48 17.78 15.77
N LEU A 56 -23.58 16.60 16.36
CA LEU A 56 -24.20 15.44 15.74
C LEU A 56 -25.68 15.66 15.50
N GLN A 57 -26.39 16.24 16.46
CA GLN A 57 -27.81 16.60 16.34
C GLN A 57 -28.02 17.67 15.25
N PHE A 58 -27.17 18.68 15.19
CA PHE A 58 -27.17 19.67 14.12
C PHE A 58 -26.96 19.05 12.75
N HIS A 59 -25.97 18.15 12.63
CA HIS A 59 -25.67 17.45 11.39
C HIS A 59 -26.81 16.53 10.95
N SER A 60 -27.42 15.81 11.89
CA SER A 60 -28.60 14.96 11.65
C SER A 60 -29.79 15.78 11.16
N ASN A 61 -30.07 16.94 11.79
CA ASN A 61 -31.13 17.86 11.37
C ASN A 61 -30.86 18.44 9.99
N LEU A 62 -29.62 18.81 9.70
CA LEU A 62 -29.18 19.32 8.41
C LEU A 62 -29.36 18.27 7.30
N LEU A 63 -29.00 17.03 7.55
CA LEU A 63 -29.20 15.91 6.63
C LEU A 63 -30.69 15.62 6.41
N THR A 64 -31.49 15.62 7.47
CA THR A 64 -32.93 15.41 7.39
C THR A 64 -33.61 16.48 6.57
N THR A 65 -33.28 17.77 6.80
CA THR A 65 -33.81 18.91 6.05
C THR A 65 -33.38 18.86 4.59
N ARG A 66 -32.10 18.54 4.32
CA ARG A 66 -31.58 18.34 2.96
C ARG A 66 -32.34 17.23 2.24
N ASN A 67 -32.47 16.07 2.88
CA ASN A 67 -33.17 14.91 2.32
C ASN A 67 -34.65 15.18 2.04
N ALA A 68 -35.32 15.92 2.93
CA ALA A 68 -36.71 16.34 2.71
C ALA A 68 -36.84 17.27 1.49
N ARG A 69 -35.90 18.19 1.32
CA ARG A 69 -35.84 19.11 0.17
C ARG A 69 -35.55 18.37 -1.14
N LEU A 70 -34.59 17.45 -1.11
CA LEU A 70 -34.26 16.63 -2.27
C LEU A 70 -35.42 15.69 -2.66
N ARG A 71 -36.12 15.11 -1.70
CA ARG A 71 -37.35 14.29 -1.96
C ARG A 71 -38.44 15.10 -2.63
N LYS A 72 -38.68 16.33 -2.15
CA LYS A 72 -39.65 17.22 -2.75
C LYS A 72 -39.29 17.56 -4.19
N GLU A 73 -38.03 17.86 -4.46
CA GLU A 73 -37.53 18.13 -5.81
C GLU A 73 -37.62 16.91 -6.70
N LEU A 74 -37.23 15.71 -6.18
CA LEU A 74 -37.36 14.45 -6.90
C LEU A 74 -38.79 14.16 -7.34
N ASN A 75 -39.74 14.32 -6.43
CA ASN A 75 -41.14 14.09 -6.74
C ASN A 75 -41.67 15.09 -7.80
N LYS A 76 -41.24 16.35 -7.73
CA LYS A 76 -41.57 17.35 -8.73
C LYS A 76 -41.02 16.99 -10.12
N GLN A 77 -39.76 16.56 -10.17
CA GLN A 77 -39.11 16.19 -11.42
C GLN A 77 -39.70 14.87 -12.00
N LYS A 78 -40.09 13.91 -11.15
CA LYS A 78 -40.79 12.69 -11.58
C LYS A 78 -42.18 13.01 -12.17
N ALA A 79 -42.91 13.95 -11.57
CA ALA A 79 -44.20 14.40 -12.13
C ALA A 79 -44.02 15.10 -13.48
N GLU A 80 -43.02 16.00 -13.62
CA GLU A 80 -42.70 16.64 -14.89
C GLU A 80 -42.29 15.63 -15.96
N LEU A 81 -41.50 14.59 -15.58
CA LEU A 81 -41.10 13.52 -16.47
C LEU A 81 -42.32 12.74 -17.01
N GLN A 82 -43.26 12.42 -16.12
CA GLN A 82 -44.51 11.73 -16.49
C GLN A 82 -45.34 12.55 -17.48
N GLU A 83 -45.49 13.85 -17.20
CA GLU A 83 -46.24 14.75 -18.12
C GLU A 83 -45.57 14.80 -19.52
N ILE A 84 -44.24 14.83 -19.55
CA ILE A 84 -43.49 14.79 -20.83
C ILE A 84 -43.68 13.47 -21.55
N ASP A 85 -43.60 12.33 -20.83
CA ASP A 85 -43.83 11.02 -21.42
C ASP A 85 -45.24 10.89 -21.99
N ASP A 86 -46.23 11.38 -21.31
CA ASP A 86 -47.63 11.40 -21.83
C ASP A 86 -47.75 12.22 -23.10
N LYS A 87 -47.10 13.42 -23.14
CA LYS A 87 -47.07 14.27 -24.34
C LYS A 87 -46.34 13.61 -25.49
N ILE A 88 -45.22 12.93 -25.23
CA ILE A 88 -44.45 12.16 -26.24
C ILE A 88 -45.32 11.02 -26.83
N ASN A 89 -46.07 10.33 -26.00
CA ASN A 89 -46.94 9.26 -26.44
C ASN A 89 -48.08 9.75 -27.34
N VAL A 90 -48.77 10.87 -26.96
CA VAL A 90 -49.79 11.50 -27.79
C VAL A 90 -49.25 11.97 -29.15
N LEU A 91 -48.05 12.61 -29.14
CA LEU A 91 -47.38 13.02 -30.38
C LEU A 91 -46.88 11.82 -31.20
N GLY A 92 -46.55 10.68 -30.54
CA GLY A 92 -46.28 9.41 -31.21
C GLY A 92 -47.45 8.88 -31.99
N GLN A 93 -48.62 8.76 -31.33
CA GLN A 93 -49.86 8.33 -31.97
C GLN A 93 -50.25 9.20 -33.15
N ARG A 94 -50.14 10.51 -32.97
CA ARG A 94 -50.43 11.46 -34.05
C ARG A 94 -49.47 11.34 -35.24
N MET A 95 -48.22 11.00 -34.97
CA MET A 95 -47.22 10.78 -35.99
C MET A 95 -47.52 9.50 -36.77
N ASP A 96 -47.95 8.44 -36.08
CA ASP A 96 -48.33 7.16 -36.69
C ASP A 96 -49.56 7.32 -37.60
N GLU A 97 -50.59 8.07 -37.17
CA GLU A 97 -51.76 8.43 -37.98
C GLU A 97 -51.33 9.16 -39.25
N LEU A 98 -50.39 10.11 -39.18
CA LEU A 98 -49.89 10.86 -40.30
C LEU A 98 -49.02 10.00 -41.23
N LEU A 99 -48.30 9.02 -40.68
CA LEU A 99 -47.52 8.05 -41.47
C LEU A 99 -48.43 7.12 -42.30
N ASP A 100 -49.50 6.64 -41.69
CA ASP A 100 -50.50 5.85 -42.38
C ASP A 100 -51.14 6.63 -43.56
N PHE A 101 -51.39 7.91 -43.34
CA PHE A 101 -51.86 8.79 -44.42
C PHE A 101 -50.82 9.01 -45.53
N LEU A 102 -49.53 9.10 -45.16
CA LEU A 102 -48.40 9.25 -46.10
C LEU A 102 -48.06 7.96 -46.84
N ASN A 103 -48.41 6.81 -46.31
CA ASN A 103 -48.16 5.49 -46.89
C ASN A 103 -48.80 5.35 -48.27
N SER A 104 -49.85 6.15 -48.53
CA SER A 104 -50.50 6.22 -49.87
C SER A 104 -49.73 7.02 -50.93
N HIS A 105 -48.61 7.70 -50.59
CA HIS A 105 -47.99 8.73 -51.43
C HIS A 105 -46.47 8.55 -51.65
N GLY A 106 -45.83 7.43 -51.33
CA GLY A 106 -44.42 7.12 -51.62
C GLY A 106 -43.39 7.90 -50.76
N ALA A 107 -43.82 8.86 -49.94
CA ALA A 107 -42.94 9.62 -49.03
C ALA A 107 -42.53 8.86 -47.77
N LEU A 108 -43.09 7.69 -47.54
CA LEU A 108 -42.86 6.87 -46.37
C LEU A 108 -41.44 6.28 -46.31
N GLU A 109 -40.94 5.82 -47.46
CA GLU A 109 -39.63 5.20 -47.53
C GLU A 109 -38.51 6.19 -47.20
N GLU A 110 -38.62 7.41 -47.72
CA GLU A 110 -37.67 8.51 -47.47
C GLU A 110 -37.74 8.95 -46.00
N TYR A 111 -38.94 9.05 -45.40
CA TYR A 111 -39.14 9.38 -44.01
C TYR A 111 -38.53 8.31 -43.08
N VAL A 112 -38.75 7.03 -43.37
CA VAL A 112 -38.17 5.90 -42.62
C VAL A 112 -36.63 5.93 -42.67
N ALA A 113 -36.05 6.18 -43.87
CA ALA A 113 -34.62 6.28 -44.02
C ALA A 113 -34.02 7.44 -43.19
N LEU A 114 -34.64 8.62 -43.25
CA LEU A 114 -34.21 9.79 -42.47
C LEU A 114 -34.37 9.57 -40.95
N THR A 115 -35.43 8.91 -40.52
CA THR A 115 -35.63 8.60 -39.10
C THR A 115 -34.57 7.61 -38.58
N LYS A 116 -34.18 6.65 -39.42
CA LYS A 116 -33.13 5.69 -39.08
C LYS A 116 -31.74 6.37 -38.96
N GLN A 117 -31.44 7.29 -39.86
CA GLN A 117 -30.20 8.10 -39.80
C GLN A 117 -30.18 8.98 -38.58
N LEU A 118 -31.31 9.62 -38.23
CA LEU A 118 -31.43 10.45 -37.04
C LEU A 118 -31.23 9.66 -35.77
N ALA A 119 -31.79 8.47 -35.66
CA ALA A 119 -31.59 7.57 -34.53
C ALA A 119 -30.11 7.14 -34.39
N ALA A 120 -29.45 6.85 -35.51
CA ALA A 120 -28.02 6.51 -35.51
C ALA A 120 -27.16 7.67 -34.99
N LEU A 121 -27.40 8.89 -35.51
CA LEU A 121 -26.68 10.10 -35.06
C LEU A 121 -26.95 10.44 -33.58
N GLN A 122 -28.17 10.22 -33.10
CA GLN A 122 -28.49 10.40 -31.67
C GLN A 122 -27.74 9.41 -30.79
N ASN A 123 -27.63 8.16 -31.22
CA ASN A 123 -26.84 7.16 -30.49
C ASN A 123 -25.36 7.52 -30.45
N GLU A 124 -24.81 8.02 -31.54
CA GLU A 124 -23.40 8.46 -31.58
C GLU A 124 -23.18 9.67 -30.66
N LEU A 125 -24.09 10.65 -30.67
CA LEU A 125 -24.04 11.79 -29.76
C LEU A 125 -24.06 11.35 -28.29
N ASN A 126 -24.94 10.40 -27.96
CA ASN A 126 -25.02 9.86 -26.59
C ASN A 126 -23.73 9.17 -26.17
N ARG A 127 -23.07 8.42 -27.08
CA ARG A 127 -21.75 7.82 -26.83
C ARG A 127 -20.68 8.88 -26.56
N ILE A 128 -20.68 9.96 -27.32
CA ILE A 128 -19.72 11.06 -27.12
C ILE A 128 -19.93 11.72 -25.77
N HIS A 129 -21.18 12.00 -25.40
CA HIS A 129 -21.51 12.59 -24.10
C HIS A 129 -21.09 11.66 -22.95
N GLU A 130 -21.33 10.36 -23.06
CA GLU A 130 -20.90 9.40 -22.03
C GLU A 130 -19.37 9.33 -21.91
N TYR A 131 -18.66 9.37 -23.05
CA TYR A 131 -17.21 9.42 -23.07
C TYR A 131 -16.67 10.70 -22.40
N GLN A 132 -17.28 11.85 -22.68
CA GLN A 132 -16.92 13.13 -22.03
C GLN A 132 -17.16 13.06 -20.51
N ARG A 133 -18.23 12.42 -20.08
CA ARG A 133 -18.52 12.22 -18.65
C ARG A 133 -17.45 11.39 -17.97
N ILE A 134 -17.08 10.25 -18.59
CA ILE A 134 -16.02 9.37 -18.08
C ILE A 134 -14.69 10.11 -17.99
N LEU A 135 -14.31 10.86 -19.02
CA LEU A 135 -13.08 11.66 -19.03
C LEU A 135 -13.07 12.70 -17.90
N LYS A 136 -14.20 13.37 -17.65
CA LYS A 136 -14.31 14.32 -16.56
C LYS A 136 -14.11 13.64 -15.22
N THR A 137 -14.84 12.56 -14.97
CA THR A 137 -14.71 11.78 -13.72
C THR A 137 -13.27 11.30 -13.52
N TYR A 138 -12.62 10.81 -14.57
CA TYR A 138 -11.22 10.40 -14.50
C TYR A 138 -10.29 11.55 -14.10
N LYS A 139 -10.46 12.74 -14.72
CA LYS A 139 -9.67 13.94 -14.38
C LYS A 139 -9.87 14.36 -12.93
N ASP A 140 -11.12 14.37 -12.46
CA ASP A 140 -11.46 14.74 -11.09
C ASP A 140 -10.82 13.73 -10.09
N THR A 141 -10.93 12.43 -10.37
CA THR A 141 -10.30 11.38 -9.56
C THR A 141 -8.77 11.53 -9.50
N VAL A 142 -8.12 11.85 -10.63
CA VAL A 142 -6.67 12.09 -10.66
C VAL A 142 -6.28 13.31 -9.81
N LEU A 143 -7.10 14.36 -9.82
CA LEU A 143 -6.86 15.54 -8.99
C LEU A 143 -7.02 15.21 -7.50
N ASP A 144 -8.03 14.43 -7.13
CA ASP A 144 -8.25 13.98 -5.74
C ASP A 144 -7.11 13.09 -5.24
N ILE A 145 -6.62 12.17 -6.08
CA ILE A 145 -5.45 11.35 -5.76
C ILE A 145 -4.22 12.22 -5.52
N LYS A 146 -3.95 13.20 -6.39
CA LYS A 146 -2.83 14.13 -6.23
C LYS A 146 -2.95 14.96 -4.95
N ALA A 147 -4.14 15.45 -4.64
CA ALA A 147 -4.39 16.19 -3.40
C ALA A 147 -4.11 15.31 -2.16
N ASN A 148 -4.60 14.07 -2.17
CA ASN A 148 -4.35 13.12 -1.09
C ASN A 148 -2.86 12.76 -0.95
N LEU A 149 -2.12 12.63 -2.05
CA LEU A 149 -0.68 12.41 -2.01
C LEU A 149 0.06 13.57 -1.35
N ILE A 150 -0.31 14.82 -1.65
CA ILE A 150 0.28 16.01 -1.03
C ILE A 150 0.02 16.03 0.48
N ILE A 151 -1.20 15.67 0.89
CA ILE A 151 -1.54 15.59 2.33
C ILE A 151 -0.67 14.54 3.01
N GLN A 152 -0.58 13.34 2.45
CA GLN A 152 0.24 12.26 2.99
C GLN A 152 1.74 12.60 3.00
N ASP A 153 2.21 13.32 1.99
CA ASP A 153 3.60 13.79 1.93
C ASP A 153 3.90 14.75 3.09
N LYS A 154 3.00 15.69 3.34
CA LYS A 154 3.11 16.63 4.46
C LYS A 154 3.05 15.91 5.82
N GLU A 155 2.11 14.98 6.00
CA GLU A 155 2.00 14.19 7.23
C GLU A 155 3.28 13.38 7.48
N THR A 156 3.85 12.79 6.42
CA THR A 156 5.11 12.06 6.49
C THR A 156 6.27 12.95 6.90
N GLN A 157 6.36 14.16 6.32
CA GLN A 157 7.40 15.12 6.68
C GLN A 157 7.26 15.57 8.14
N THR A 158 6.05 15.90 8.56
CA THR A 158 5.77 16.27 9.95
C THR A 158 6.19 15.15 10.91
N TYR A 159 5.85 13.90 10.60
CA TYR A 159 6.27 12.76 11.42
C TYR A 159 7.81 12.63 11.51
N LEU A 160 8.51 12.82 10.39
CA LEU A 160 9.97 12.77 10.38
C LEU A 160 10.61 13.92 11.19
N ASP A 161 9.99 15.10 11.17
CA ASP A 161 10.43 16.26 11.93
C ASP A 161 10.17 16.07 13.43
N ASP A 162 9.01 15.52 13.79
CA ASP A 162 8.65 15.21 15.18
C ASP A 162 9.57 14.12 15.80
N GLU A 163 9.97 13.13 14.99
CA GLU A 163 10.87 12.05 15.41
C GLU A 163 12.37 12.36 15.15
N ALA A 164 12.73 13.61 14.82
CA ALA A 164 14.07 13.97 14.37
C ALA A 164 15.16 13.60 15.37
N GLU A 165 14.91 13.75 16.67
CA GLU A 165 15.85 13.38 17.74
C GLU A 165 16.12 11.87 17.74
N TYR A 166 15.05 11.06 17.70
CA TYR A 166 15.16 9.60 17.63
C TYR A 166 15.84 9.12 16.35
N LEU A 167 15.50 9.74 15.21
CA LEU A 167 16.15 9.44 13.93
C LEU A 167 17.64 9.80 13.93
N SER A 168 18.02 10.88 14.62
CA SER A 168 19.42 11.25 14.81
C SER A 168 20.15 10.23 15.68
N GLU A 169 19.51 9.73 16.74
CA GLU A 169 20.06 8.64 17.56
C GLU A 169 20.33 7.37 16.74
N LEU A 170 19.37 6.96 15.90
CA LEU A 170 19.54 5.80 15.00
C LEU A 170 20.68 5.99 14.01
N LYS A 171 20.76 7.16 13.38
CA LYS A 171 21.86 7.51 12.46
C LYS A 171 23.22 7.44 13.14
N ASN A 172 23.32 7.95 14.36
CA ASN A 172 24.54 7.93 15.16
C ASN A 172 24.94 6.50 15.57
N LYS A 173 23.98 5.66 15.97
CA LYS A 173 24.22 4.25 16.29
C LYS A 173 24.73 3.49 15.07
N TYR A 174 24.07 3.64 13.92
CA TYR A 174 24.53 3.04 12.67
C TYR A 174 25.97 3.47 12.31
N TRP A 175 26.22 4.78 12.35
CA TRP A 175 27.54 5.31 12.08
C TRP A 175 28.60 4.75 13.04
N THR A 176 28.28 4.62 14.33
CA THR A 176 29.18 4.06 15.34
C THR A 176 29.56 2.62 15.02
N PHE A 177 28.62 1.79 14.61
CA PHE A 177 28.91 0.41 14.19
C PHE A 177 29.74 0.37 12.92
N ALA A 178 29.32 1.05 11.88
CA ALA A 178 30.05 1.07 10.61
C ALA A 178 31.49 1.60 10.76
N LYS A 179 31.70 2.60 11.63
CA LYS A 179 33.03 3.16 11.91
C LYS A 179 33.96 2.19 12.61
N ARG A 180 33.46 1.21 13.35
CA ARG A 180 34.31 0.14 13.94
C ARG A 180 34.93 -0.74 12.88
N PHE A 181 34.21 -1.02 11.80
CA PHE A 181 34.73 -1.75 10.65
C PHE A 181 35.67 -0.88 9.78
N TYR A 182 35.25 0.37 9.54
CA TYR A 182 35.92 1.28 8.61
C TYR A 182 36.10 2.67 9.18
N PRO A 183 37.11 2.90 10.02
CA PRO A 183 37.31 4.20 10.71
C PRO A 183 37.46 5.39 9.76
N LYS A 184 37.95 5.15 8.53
CA LYS A 184 38.26 6.21 7.55
C LYS A 184 37.19 6.36 6.47
N LYS A 185 36.28 5.37 6.29
CA LYS A 185 35.23 5.43 5.26
C LYS A 185 34.04 6.25 5.73
N ARG A 186 33.37 6.89 4.78
CA ARG A 186 32.10 7.55 5.03
C ARG A 186 31.01 6.50 5.17
N SER A 187 30.18 6.66 6.15
CA SER A 187 29.04 5.79 6.39
C SER A 187 27.87 6.57 6.98
N GLY A 188 26.66 6.10 6.76
CA GLY A 188 25.49 6.76 7.30
C GLY A 188 24.19 6.06 6.93
N LEU A 189 23.14 6.44 7.65
CA LEU A 189 21.78 6.01 7.41
C LEU A 189 20.98 7.19 6.88
N VAL A 190 20.39 7.04 5.69
CA VAL A 190 19.51 8.02 5.08
C VAL A 190 18.07 7.62 5.36
N ILE A 191 17.36 8.48 6.06
CA ILE A 191 15.93 8.34 6.31
C ILE A 191 15.31 9.67 5.89
N LYS A 192 14.47 9.65 4.85
CA LYS A 192 13.85 10.87 4.34
C LYS A 192 12.47 10.54 3.73
N ASN A 193 11.66 11.56 3.60
CA ASN A 193 10.42 11.46 2.87
C ASN A 193 10.70 11.09 1.40
N ASN A 194 9.87 10.21 0.86
CA ASN A 194 9.92 9.83 -0.55
C ASN A 194 8.71 10.44 -1.27
N SER A 195 8.92 11.61 -1.86
CA SER A 195 7.92 12.33 -2.65
C SER A 195 7.77 11.79 -4.08
N GLY A 196 8.39 10.64 -4.40
CA GLY A 196 8.27 9.99 -5.70
C GLY A 196 6.90 9.37 -5.95
N GLU A 197 6.65 8.97 -7.21
CA GLU A 197 5.37 8.36 -7.64
C GLU A 197 5.23 6.87 -7.24
N ASN A 198 6.20 6.31 -6.54
CA ASN A 198 6.15 4.92 -6.08
C ASN A 198 5.31 4.76 -4.80
N THR A 199 5.02 3.51 -4.45
CA THR A 199 4.22 3.17 -3.26
C THR A 199 4.96 3.31 -1.94
N LEU A 200 6.28 3.50 -1.97
CA LEU A 200 7.10 3.62 -0.77
C LEU A 200 7.07 5.05 -0.24
N ARG A 201 6.62 5.23 0.99
CA ARG A 201 6.52 6.55 1.62
C ARG A 201 7.85 7.08 2.11
N TYR A 202 8.77 6.20 2.52
CA TYR A 202 10.09 6.57 3.04
C TYR A 202 11.19 6.06 2.12
N THR A 203 12.23 6.88 1.95
CA THR A 203 13.53 6.41 1.48
C THR A 203 14.35 6.03 2.71
N LEU A 204 14.72 4.76 2.80
CA LEU A 204 15.55 4.21 3.86
C LEU A 204 16.76 3.53 3.22
N GLU A 205 17.93 4.10 3.41
CA GLU A 205 19.17 3.60 2.82
C GLU A 205 20.30 3.58 3.84
N ALA A 206 20.86 2.42 4.10
CA ALA A 206 22.10 2.26 4.80
C ALA A 206 23.26 2.32 3.78
N ARG A 207 24.27 3.13 4.02
CA ARG A 207 25.41 3.33 3.12
C ARG A 207 26.73 3.22 3.86
N ILE A 208 27.69 2.59 3.19
CA ILE A 208 29.12 2.62 3.53
C ILE A 208 29.86 2.91 2.22
N GLU A 209 30.87 3.73 2.23
CA GLU A 209 31.69 4.03 1.05
C GLU A 209 32.27 2.73 0.47
N ASP A 210 32.19 2.56 -0.86
CA ASP A 210 32.53 1.33 -1.61
C ASP A 210 31.62 0.13 -1.31
N ASP A 211 30.36 0.33 -0.99
CA ASP A 211 29.38 -0.72 -0.70
C ASP A 211 28.99 -1.60 -1.91
N SER A 212 29.54 -1.31 -3.08
CA SER A 212 29.51 -2.19 -4.25
C SER A 212 30.44 -3.42 -4.11
N SER A 213 31.38 -3.40 -3.18
CA SER A 213 32.20 -4.57 -2.81
C SER A 213 31.41 -5.50 -1.91
N ASP A 214 31.41 -6.80 -2.20
CA ASP A 214 30.63 -7.81 -1.47
C ASP A 214 30.89 -7.77 0.04
N GLY A 215 32.16 -7.74 0.46
CA GLY A 215 32.49 -7.71 1.88
C GLY A 215 32.04 -6.43 2.59
N VAL A 216 32.05 -5.28 1.91
CA VAL A 216 31.51 -4.03 2.47
C VAL A 216 29.98 -4.06 2.53
N ASN A 217 29.37 -4.68 1.54
CA ASN A 217 27.92 -4.87 1.51
C ASN A 217 27.44 -5.74 2.68
N GLU A 218 28.13 -6.85 2.97
CA GLU A 218 27.79 -7.72 4.10
C GLU A 218 27.94 -6.97 5.44
N VAL A 219 28.98 -6.18 5.61
CA VAL A 219 29.13 -5.31 6.79
C VAL A 219 28.01 -4.29 6.89
N ARG A 220 27.61 -3.69 5.78
CA ARG A 220 26.49 -2.76 5.72
C ARG A 220 25.17 -3.42 6.17
N MET A 221 24.91 -4.63 5.68
CA MET A 221 23.73 -5.42 6.06
C MET A 221 23.78 -5.74 7.57
N PHE A 222 24.89 -6.26 8.07
CA PHE A 222 25.04 -6.52 9.50
C PHE A 222 24.78 -5.28 10.34
N CYS A 223 25.39 -4.14 10.02
CA CYS A 223 25.21 -2.90 10.78
C CYS A 223 23.75 -2.43 10.79
N PHE A 224 23.02 -2.62 9.68
CA PHE A 224 21.62 -2.26 9.58
C PHE A 224 20.73 -3.21 10.37
N ASP A 225 20.92 -4.51 10.21
CA ASP A 225 20.12 -5.52 10.92
C ASP A 225 20.36 -5.45 12.43
N PHE A 226 21.60 -5.23 12.84
CA PHE A 226 21.96 -5.05 14.25
C PHE A 226 21.38 -3.76 14.83
N LEU A 227 21.32 -2.68 14.03
CA LEU A 227 20.61 -1.46 14.41
C LEU A 227 19.13 -1.72 14.66
N LEU A 228 18.47 -2.51 13.79
CA LEU A 228 17.05 -2.86 13.98
C LEU A 228 16.82 -3.65 15.27
N LEU A 229 17.75 -4.53 15.64
CA LEU A 229 17.68 -5.28 16.89
C LEU A 229 17.67 -4.36 18.12
N ILE A 230 18.55 -3.35 18.14
CA ILE A 230 18.69 -2.42 19.26
C ILE A 230 17.74 -1.21 19.21
N CYS A 231 16.86 -1.17 18.20
CA CYS A 231 15.85 -0.12 18.08
C CYS A 231 14.88 -0.15 19.27
N ARG A 232 14.62 0.99 19.89
CA ARG A 232 13.75 1.10 21.10
C ARG A 232 12.37 0.49 20.92
N LYS A 233 11.83 0.51 19.71
CA LYS A 233 10.48 0.00 19.40
C LYS A 233 10.47 -1.49 19.05
N SER A 234 11.63 -2.16 18.99
CA SER A 234 11.71 -3.59 18.68
C SER A 234 11.19 -4.44 19.84
N LYS A 235 10.27 -5.34 19.55
CA LYS A 235 9.81 -6.38 20.48
C LYS A 235 10.64 -7.66 20.37
N ILE A 236 11.42 -7.79 19.29
CA ILE A 236 12.27 -8.94 19.02
C ILE A 236 13.58 -8.75 19.81
N LYS A 237 13.97 -9.78 20.54
CA LYS A 237 15.14 -9.76 21.41
C LYS A 237 16.29 -10.62 20.89
N PHE A 238 16.18 -11.10 19.68
CA PHE A 238 17.24 -11.89 19.03
C PHE A 238 17.31 -11.57 17.54
N ILE A 239 18.46 -11.85 16.95
CA ILE A 239 18.68 -11.85 15.51
C ILE A 239 19.49 -13.10 15.15
N ALA A 240 19.21 -13.66 13.98
CA ALA A 240 19.91 -14.81 13.47
C ALA A 240 20.48 -14.52 12.07
N HIS A 241 21.76 -14.77 11.89
CA HIS A 241 22.42 -14.71 10.59
C HIS A 241 22.98 -16.06 10.19
N ASP A 242 22.85 -16.39 8.91
CA ASP A 242 23.43 -17.60 8.36
C ASP A 242 24.87 -17.38 7.86
N SER A 243 25.52 -18.46 7.47
CA SER A 243 26.91 -18.46 6.99
C SER A 243 27.15 -17.58 5.78
N ARG A 244 26.12 -17.26 5.01
CA ARG A 244 26.19 -16.39 3.83
C ARG A 244 26.67 -14.99 4.18
N LEU A 245 26.24 -14.45 5.33
CA LEU A 245 26.70 -13.13 5.78
C LEU A 245 28.23 -13.08 5.93
N PHE A 246 28.84 -14.17 6.34
CA PHE A 246 30.29 -14.23 6.61
C PHE A 246 31.13 -14.58 5.38
N ALA A 247 30.51 -15.10 4.32
CA ALA A 247 31.22 -15.70 3.18
C ALA A 247 32.19 -14.72 2.50
N ASN A 248 31.77 -13.47 2.31
CA ASN A 248 32.56 -12.43 1.62
C ASN A 248 33.27 -11.48 2.59
N MET A 249 33.08 -11.62 3.90
CA MET A 249 33.79 -10.81 4.89
C MET A 249 35.25 -11.24 5.02
N ASP A 250 36.15 -10.27 5.13
CA ASP A 250 37.56 -10.55 5.47
C ASP A 250 37.69 -10.89 6.98
N PRO A 251 38.82 -11.50 7.40
CA PRO A 251 39.01 -11.86 8.79
C PRO A 251 38.86 -10.72 9.80
N ARG A 252 39.27 -9.48 9.45
CA ARG A 252 39.14 -8.31 10.33
C ARG A 252 37.68 -7.90 10.48
N GLN A 253 36.89 -8.03 9.41
CA GLN A 253 35.47 -7.75 9.45
C GLN A 253 34.74 -8.72 10.36
N ARG A 254 35.04 -10.02 10.24
CA ARG A 254 34.49 -11.06 11.11
C ARG A 254 34.84 -10.81 12.57
N GLU A 255 36.13 -10.58 12.87
CA GLU A 255 36.61 -10.24 14.21
C GLU A 255 35.87 -9.02 14.79
N THR A 256 35.77 -7.93 14.05
CA THR A 256 35.07 -6.72 14.48
C THR A 256 33.60 -6.96 14.75
N LEU A 257 32.94 -7.78 13.92
CA LEU A 257 31.53 -8.18 14.11
C LEU A 257 31.36 -8.90 15.45
N PHE A 258 32.15 -9.91 15.72
CA PHE A 258 32.05 -10.69 16.96
C PHE A 258 32.35 -9.84 18.19
N ARG A 259 33.28 -8.89 18.12
CA ARG A 259 33.50 -7.92 19.20
C ARG A 259 32.29 -7.02 19.45
N ILE A 260 31.68 -6.48 18.38
CA ILE A 260 30.48 -5.63 18.51
C ILE A 260 29.36 -6.40 19.20
N VAL A 261 29.14 -7.63 18.76
CA VAL A 261 28.09 -8.50 19.31
C VAL A 261 28.34 -8.81 20.79
N SER A 262 29.55 -9.27 21.13
CA SER A 262 29.92 -9.63 22.51
C SER A 262 29.84 -8.46 23.48
N GLU A 263 30.16 -7.25 23.05
CA GLU A 263 30.07 -6.03 23.85
C GLU A 263 28.66 -5.48 24.00
N THR A 264 27.80 -5.66 22.97
CA THR A 264 26.51 -4.97 22.90
C THR A 264 25.36 -5.85 23.38
N CYS A 265 25.34 -7.12 22.98
CA CYS A 265 24.21 -8.01 23.29
C CYS A 265 23.98 -8.21 24.80
N PRO A 266 24.99 -8.42 25.64
CA PRO A 266 24.77 -8.56 27.08
C PRO A 266 24.25 -7.27 27.74
N LYS A 267 24.73 -6.11 27.29
CA LYS A 267 24.29 -4.79 27.84
C LYS A 267 22.84 -4.48 27.56
N GLU A 268 22.39 -4.84 26.36
CA GLU A 268 21.04 -4.53 25.87
C GLU A 268 20.05 -5.69 26.11
N ASN A 269 20.53 -6.81 26.70
CA ASN A 269 19.75 -8.04 26.89
C ASN A 269 19.15 -8.59 25.58
N PHE A 270 19.97 -8.67 24.56
CA PHE A 270 19.65 -9.27 23.26
C PHE A 270 20.45 -10.55 23.04
N GLN A 271 19.97 -11.38 22.14
CA GLN A 271 20.64 -12.59 21.68
C GLN A 271 21.03 -12.47 20.21
N TYR A 272 22.28 -12.77 19.92
CA TYR A 272 22.78 -12.94 18.55
C TYR A 272 23.02 -14.41 18.28
N ILE A 273 22.45 -14.92 17.20
CA ILE A 273 22.58 -16.31 16.79
C ILE A 273 23.21 -16.30 15.39
N CYS A 274 24.21 -17.10 15.14
CA CYS A 274 24.73 -17.27 13.78
C CYS A 274 25.10 -18.71 13.51
N SER A 275 24.91 -19.12 12.25
CA SER A 275 25.59 -20.29 11.69
C SER A 275 26.81 -19.79 10.91
N ILE A 276 27.96 -20.40 11.13
CA ILE A 276 29.20 -19.98 10.48
C ILE A 276 30.09 -21.22 10.24
N ASN A 277 30.79 -21.24 9.12
CA ASN A 277 31.68 -22.30 8.79
C ASN A 277 32.95 -22.25 9.67
N GLU A 278 33.50 -23.40 10.01
CA GLU A 278 34.67 -23.51 10.86
C GLU A 278 35.88 -22.75 10.30
N ASP A 279 36.13 -22.83 9.00
CA ASP A 279 37.22 -22.13 8.32
C ASP A 279 37.09 -20.60 8.48
N ALA A 280 35.87 -20.09 8.47
CA ALA A 280 35.58 -18.69 8.70
C ALA A 280 35.84 -18.25 10.16
N LEU A 281 35.57 -19.12 11.15
CA LEU A 281 35.92 -18.88 12.56
C LEU A 281 37.43 -18.88 12.75
N LEU A 282 38.12 -19.91 12.24
CA LEU A 282 39.57 -20.03 12.35
C LEU A 282 40.32 -18.88 11.68
N SER A 283 39.76 -18.30 10.63
CA SER A 283 40.40 -17.22 9.85
C SER A 283 40.76 -15.98 10.65
N PHE A 284 40.01 -15.64 11.69
CA PHE A 284 40.25 -14.46 12.51
C PHE A 284 40.77 -14.76 13.92
N GLN A 285 40.98 -16.05 14.26
CA GLN A 285 41.49 -16.43 15.57
C GLN A 285 42.79 -15.73 15.94
N SER A 286 43.69 -15.56 14.97
CA SER A 286 44.99 -14.89 15.19
C SER A 286 44.87 -13.36 15.44
N LEU A 287 43.69 -12.78 15.21
CA LEU A 287 43.43 -11.34 15.44
C LEU A 287 42.96 -11.05 16.86
N MET A 288 42.67 -12.08 17.63
CA MET A 288 42.27 -12.01 19.05
C MET A 288 43.34 -12.69 19.94
N SER A 289 43.38 -12.32 21.21
CA SER A 289 44.09 -13.13 22.17
C SER A 289 43.38 -14.48 22.40
N ASN A 290 44.09 -15.49 22.82
CA ASN A 290 43.47 -16.80 23.08
C ASN A 290 42.32 -16.70 24.08
N THR A 291 42.46 -15.92 25.13
CA THR A 291 41.42 -15.70 26.16
C THR A 291 40.17 -15.02 25.55
N GLU A 292 40.37 -13.97 24.75
CA GLU A 292 39.23 -13.28 24.09
C GLU A 292 38.52 -14.20 23.09
N TYR A 293 39.28 -14.98 22.32
CA TYR A 293 38.67 -15.90 21.38
C TYR A 293 37.88 -17.02 22.08
N GLU A 294 38.39 -17.51 23.20
CA GLU A 294 37.69 -18.48 24.02
C GLU A 294 36.41 -17.90 24.60
N GLU A 295 36.44 -16.70 25.16
CA GLU A 295 35.25 -16.01 25.75
C GLU A 295 34.19 -15.63 24.68
N ILE A 296 34.62 -15.14 23.53
CA ILE A 296 33.71 -14.61 22.51
C ILE A 296 33.20 -15.72 21.59
N VAL A 297 34.02 -16.68 21.23
CA VAL A 297 33.71 -17.72 20.21
C VAL A 297 33.52 -19.08 20.85
N THR A 298 34.60 -19.68 21.40
CA THR A 298 34.60 -21.11 21.77
C THR A 298 33.53 -21.42 22.80
N ASN A 299 33.39 -20.63 23.87
CA ASN A 299 32.40 -20.84 24.91
C ASN A 299 30.95 -20.57 24.49
N ASN A 300 30.75 -20.02 23.30
CA ASN A 300 29.43 -19.72 22.75
C ASN A 300 29.03 -20.66 21.59
N ILE A 301 29.84 -21.64 21.23
CA ILE A 301 29.46 -22.69 20.29
C ILE A 301 28.48 -23.63 21.00
N ILE A 302 27.21 -23.62 20.55
CA ILE A 302 26.15 -24.43 21.15
C ILE A 302 25.84 -25.70 20.34
N LEU A 303 26.23 -25.73 19.06
CA LEU A 303 25.97 -26.85 18.16
C LEU A 303 27.00 -26.89 17.04
N GLU A 304 27.56 -28.06 16.82
CA GLU A 304 28.42 -28.35 15.66
C GLU A 304 27.67 -29.30 14.72
N LEU A 305 27.59 -28.93 13.45
CA LEU A 305 26.88 -29.68 12.42
C LEU A 305 27.88 -30.18 11.37
N ASN A 306 27.68 -31.38 10.89
CA ASN A 306 28.44 -31.92 9.78
C ASN A 306 27.55 -32.78 8.86
N ASP A 307 28.10 -33.24 7.75
CA ASP A 307 27.37 -34.05 6.76
C ASP A 307 27.61 -35.55 6.88
N ASP A 308 28.29 -36.03 7.95
CA ASP A 308 28.71 -37.42 8.11
C ASP A 308 27.51 -38.35 8.33
N SER A 309 26.49 -37.89 9.05
CA SER A 309 25.28 -38.67 9.30
C SER A 309 24.03 -37.80 9.37
N PRO A 310 22.82 -38.35 9.23
CA PRO A 310 21.58 -37.63 9.42
C PRO A 310 21.47 -36.96 10.81
N GLU A 311 21.95 -37.63 11.85
CA GLU A 311 21.90 -37.16 13.24
C GLU A 311 22.80 -35.93 13.45
N SER A 312 23.84 -35.76 12.62
CA SER A 312 24.77 -34.62 12.66
C SER A 312 24.25 -33.40 11.96
N LYS A 313 23.08 -33.49 11.30
CA LYS A 313 22.42 -32.38 10.60
C LYS A 313 21.46 -31.64 11.50
N LEU A 314 21.10 -30.42 11.10
CA LEU A 314 20.11 -29.62 11.83
C LEU A 314 18.79 -30.40 11.99
N LEU A 315 18.31 -30.53 13.21
CA LEU A 315 17.12 -31.30 13.59
C LEU A 315 17.23 -32.84 13.36
N GLY A 316 18.39 -33.38 13.02
CA GLY A 316 18.56 -34.79 12.71
C GLY A 316 17.79 -35.26 11.48
N ILE A 317 17.50 -34.35 10.57
CA ILE A 317 16.71 -34.63 9.37
C ILE A 317 17.60 -34.55 8.13
N GLN A 318 17.56 -35.60 7.32
CA GLN A 318 18.10 -35.57 5.99
C GLN A 318 16.96 -35.35 4.99
N ILE A 319 17.06 -34.30 4.20
CA ILE A 319 16.13 -34.05 3.08
C ILE A 319 16.81 -34.69 1.86
N ASP A 320 16.38 -35.90 1.50
CA ASP A 320 16.80 -36.53 0.27
C ASP A 320 15.97 -35.97 -0.88
N ILE A 321 16.66 -35.52 -1.91
CA ILE A 321 16.03 -35.27 -3.19
C ILE A 321 15.96 -36.65 -3.85
N ASP A 322 14.75 -37.21 -3.98
CA ASP A 322 14.52 -38.43 -4.78
C ASP A 322 14.88 -38.09 -6.23
N LEU A 323 16.13 -38.35 -6.58
CA LEU A 323 16.52 -38.45 -7.98
C LEU A 323 15.90 -39.75 -8.48
N GLU A 324 14.82 -39.69 -9.25
CA GLU A 324 14.28 -40.84 -9.95
C GLU A 324 15.44 -41.61 -10.64
N ASP A 325 15.73 -42.80 -10.17
CA ASP A 325 16.70 -43.71 -10.75
C ASP A 325 16.20 -44.07 -12.17
N LYS A 326 16.72 -43.36 -13.17
CA LYS A 326 16.55 -43.70 -14.60
C LYS A 326 17.17 -45.01 -15.03
N SER A 327 17.62 -45.83 -14.06
CA SER A 327 18.30 -47.11 -14.35
C SER A 327 17.41 -48.34 -14.40
N LYS A 328 16.05 -48.19 -14.30
CA LYS A 328 15.13 -49.34 -14.35
C LYS A 328 14.14 -49.33 -15.53
N SER A 329 14.55 -48.90 -16.70
CA SER A 329 13.69 -49.01 -17.90
C SER A 329 14.40 -49.48 -19.15
N SER A 330 15.26 -50.52 -19.02
CA SER A 330 15.86 -51.13 -20.21
C SER A 330 15.95 -52.66 -20.21
N ASP A 331 15.20 -53.35 -19.33
CA ASP A 331 15.17 -54.82 -19.42
C ASP A 331 13.74 -55.37 -19.28
N ASP A 332 12.87 -55.06 -20.22
CA ASP A 332 11.66 -55.85 -20.49
C ASP A 332 11.08 -55.47 -21.88
N ILE A 333 11.87 -55.78 -22.94
CA ILE A 333 11.36 -56.07 -24.26
C ILE A 333 12.27 -57.19 -24.87
N ASN A 334 11.89 -58.43 -24.63
CA ASN A 334 12.09 -59.58 -25.51
C ASN A 334 10.95 -60.51 -25.42
#